data_576b058e548ed7beeb52f94dc4ed29f9
#
_entry.id   576b058e548ed7beeb52f94dc4ed29f9
#
_cell.length_a   1.000
_cell.length_b   1.000
_cell.length_c   1.000
_cell.angle_alpha   90.00
_cell.angle_beta   90.00
_cell.angle_gamma   90.00
#
_symmetry.space_group_name_H-M   'P 1'
#
loop_
_entity.id
_entity.type
_entity.pdbx_description
1 polymer ?
#
loop_
_entity_poly.entity_id
_entity_poly.type
_entity_poly.pdbx_seq_one_letter_code
_entity_poly.pdbx_strand_id
1 'polypeptide(L)'
;YEIAQCLVGSEMCIRDRTGVYPLREALAMADAAGLDLVEISPNAEPPVCRIIDYSKFLYQLKKKQKEIKAKSVKVVIKEIRFGPQTDDHDFNFKLKHAKEFLQEGAKVRAYVFFKGRSILFKDQGDNILSRFIAELEDYGKVEAAPKLEGKKMIVVLAPKKQ
;
A
#
# COMPACT_ATOMS: atom_id res chain seq x y z
N TYR A 1 32.96 26.01 5.75
CA TYR A 1 33.44 24.67 5.34
C TYR A 1 32.85 23.66 6.32
N GLU A 2 31.69 23.11 6.02
CA GLU A 2 31.08 22.05 6.82
C GLU A 2 31.88 20.77 6.63
N ILE A 3 32.45 20.30 7.71
CA ILE A 3 33.10 18.99 7.79
C ILE A 3 31.94 17.97 7.84
N ALA A 4 31.54 17.48 6.68
CA ALA A 4 30.58 16.38 6.62
C ALA A 4 31.27 15.14 7.22
N GLN A 5 30.87 14.77 8.42
CA GLN A 5 31.27 13.52 9.06
C GLN A 5 30.42 12.41 8.47
N CYS A 6 31.07 11.35 8.00
CA CYS A 6 30.38 10.23 7.40
C CYS A 6 30.65 8.95 8.20
N LEU A 7 29.59 8.22 8.54
CA LEU A 7 29.68 6.92 9.20
C LEU A 7 29.88 5.88 8.13
N VAL A 8 31.12 5.32 8.03
CA VAL A 8 31.47 4.38 6.98
C VAL A 8 31.45 2.96 7.52
N GLY A 9 30.67 2.07 6.90
CA GLY A 9 30.66 0.63 7.12
C GLY A 9 31.03 -0.12 5.85
N SER A 10 31.94 -1.09 5.92
CA SER A 10 32.34 -1.95 4.80
C SER A 10 31.81 -3.38 4.99
N GLU A 11 31.08 -3.91 4.02
CA GLU A 11 30.55 -5.29 4.05
C GLU A 11 31.48 -6.34 3.45
N MET A 12 32.65 -5.97 2.98
CA MET A 12 33.57 -6.95 2.40
C MET A 12 34.95 -6.92 3.03
N CYS A 13 35.26 -8.00 3.71
CA CYS A 13 36.56 -8.45 4.21
C CYS A 13 37.10 -7.90 5.53
N ILE A 14 36.95 -8.75 6.58
CA ILE A 14 38.00 -9.10 7.59
C ILE A 14 38.49 -7.97 8.55
N ARG A 15 38.01 -6.78 8.51
CA ARG A 15 38.16 -5.78 9.59
C ARG A 15 37.11 -4.69 9.45
N ASP A 16 35.93 -4.96 10.01
CA ASP A 16 34.85 -3.99 10.12
C ASP A 16 35.27 -2.79 10.99
N ARG A 17 35.92 -1.83 10.39
CA ARG A 17 36.12 -0.52 11.01
C ARG A 17 34.91 0.33 10.68
N THR A 18 33.86 0.16 11.46
CA THR A 18 32.78 1.13 11.48
C THR A 18 33.24 2.32 12.34
N GLY A 19 33.20 3.50 11.79
CA GLY A 19 33.63 4.70 12.52
C GLY A 19 33.14 5.96 11.83
N VAL A 20 33.22 7.06 12.55
CA VAL A 20 32.93 8.40 12.02
C VAL A 20 34.23 8.96 11.44
N TYR A 21 34.21 9.22 10.14
CA TYR A 21 35.36 9.72 9.40
C TYR A 21 35.00 11.04 8.69
N PRO A 22 35.95 11.95 8.53
CA PRO A 22 35.74 13.09 7.66
C PRO A 22 35.61 12.64 6.20
N LEU A 23 34.83 13.36 5.42
CA LEU A 23 34.51 12.98 4.04
C LEU A 23 35.75 12.70 3.17
N ARG A 24 36.83 13.47 3.36
CA ARG A 24 38.09 13.30 2.61
C ARG A 24 38.76 11.96 2.89
N GLU A 25 38.76 11.51 4.13
CA GLU A 25 39.32 10.21 4.51
C GLU A 25 38.44 9.07 4.01
N ALA A 26 37.11 9.22 4.07
CA ALA A 26 36.17 8.25 3.56
C ALA A 26 36.31 8.04 2.03
N LEU A 27 36.52 9.11 1.28
CA LEU A 27 36.81 9.06 -0.15
C LEU A 27 38.13 8.38 -0.43
N ALA A 28 39.20 8.74 0.31
CA ALA A 28 40.51 8.11 0.14
C ALA A 28 40.48 6.59 0.45
N MET A 29 39.68 6.15 1.42
CA MET A 29 39.47 4.74 1.70
C MET A 29 38.72 4.01 0.58
N ALA A 30 37.73 4.67 -0.05
CA ALA A 30 37.02 4.12 -1.18
C ALA A 30 37.93 3.97 -2.40
N ASP A 31 38.72 4.99 -2.71
CA ASP A 31 39.72 4.99 -3.80
C ASP A 31 40.79 3.91 -3.58
N ALA A 32 41.30 3.76 -2.37
CA ALA A 32 42.29 2.72 -2.02
C ALA A 32 41.72 1.30 -2.15
N ALA A 33 40.39 1.13 -1.95
CA ALA A 33 39.69 -0.14 -2.14
C ALA A 33 39.26 -0.38 -3.60
N GLY A 34 39.37 0.63 -4.48
CA GLY A 34 38.85 0.57 -5.85
C GLY A 34 37.34 0.44 -5.91
N LEU A 35 36.61 0.99 -4.95
CA LEU A 35 35.16 0.92 -4.79
C LEU A 35 34.56 2.33 -4.68
N ASP A 36 33.24 2.40 -4.76
CA ASP A 36 32.52 3.67 -4.65
C ASP A 36 32.07 3.92 -3.20
N LEU A 37 32.10 5.19 -2.79
CA LEU A 37 31.50 5.63 -1.54
C LEU A 37 30.03 5.95 -1.80
N VAL A 38 29.12 5.13 -1.25
CA VAL A 38 27.69 5.27 -1.47
C VAL A 38 26.99 5.72 -0.18
N GLU A 39 26.28 6.81 -0.26
CA GLU A 39 25.43 7.29 0.83
C GLU A 39 24.12 6.48 0.87
N ILE A 40 23.86 5.80 1.99
CA ILE A 40 22.70 4.94 2.17
C ILE A 40 21.57 5.68 2.89
N SER A 41 21.92 6.48 3.90
CA SER A 41 20.95 7.24 4.69
C SER A 41 21.38 8.69 4.85
N PRO A 42 20.86 9.60 3.99
CA PRO A 42 21.20 11.03 4.05
C PRO A 42 20.59 11.76 5.25
N ASN A 43 19.48 11.21 5.81
CA ASN A 43 18.74 11.86 6.90
C ASN A 43 19.31 11.53 8.29
N ALA A 44 20.35 10.71 8.39
CA ALA A 44 21.02 10.41 9.64
C ALA A 44 22.10 11.48 9.94
N GLU A 45 22.29 11.82 11.19
CA GLU A 45 23.34 12.71 11.66
C GLU A 45 24.30 11.94 12.58
N PRO A 46 25.51 11.60 12.10
CA PRO A 46 26.11 11.83 10.78
C PRO A 46 25.53 10.91 9.68
N PRO A 47 25.59 11.31 8.39
CA PRO A 47 25.08 10.52 7.28
C PRO A 47 25.81 9.17 7.19
N VAL A 48 25.04 8.10 6.91
CA VAL A 48 25.59 6.74 6.82
C VAL A 48 26.01 6.47 5.40
N CYS A 49 27.30 6.23 5.22
CA CYS A 49 27.91 5.87 3.94
C CYS A 49 28.47 4.45 3.99
N ARG A 50 28.55 3.82 2.81
CA ARG A 50 29.13 2.49 2.66
C ARG A 50 30.03 2.43 1.44
N ILE A 51 31.20 1.79 1.59
CA ILE A 51 32.15 1.55 0.50
C ILE A 51 31.75 0.26 -0.19
N ILE A 52 31.15 0.35 -1.36
CA ILE A 52 30.62 -0.77 -2.15
C ILE A 52 30.68 -0.45 -3.64
N ASP A 53 30.61 -1.49 -4.47
CA ASP A 53 30.40 -1.34 -5.90
C ASP A 53 28.98 -0.85 -6.20
N TYR A 54 28.85 0.38 -6.68
CA TYR A 54 27.57 1.04 -6.94
C TYR A 54 26.71 0.29 -7.95
N SER A 55 27.35 -0.31 -8.97
CA SER A 55 26.63 -1.07 -10.00
C SER A 55 25.95 -2.31 -9.42
N LYS A 56 26.65 -3.05 -8.55
CA LYS A 56 26.10 -4.21 -7.84
C LYS A 56 25.01 -3.82 -6.87
N PHE A 57 25.19 -2.71 -6.16
CA PHE A 57 24.18 -2.18 -5.24
C PHE A 57 22.88 -1.82 -5.97
N LEU A 58 22.97 -1.10 -7.10
CA LEU A 58 21.81 -0.79 -7.93
C LEU A 58 21.10 -2.04 -8.46
N TYR A 59 21.87 -3.04 -8.89
CA TYR A 59 21.29 -4.30 -9.33
C TYR A 59 20.51 -5.00 -8.21
N GLN A 60 21.11 -5.07 -7.01
CA GLN A 60 20.46 -5.68 -5.83
C GLN A 60 19.19 -4.91 -5.43
N LEU A 61 19.23 -3.58 -5.45
CA LEU A 61 18.05 -2.74 -5.20
C LEU A 61 16.93 -3.02 -6.21
N LYS A 62 17.25 -3.04 -7.50
CA LYS A 62 16.27 -3.36 -8.55
C LYS A 62 15.71 -4.78 -8.39
N LYS A 63 16.55 -5.74 -8.00
CA LYS A 63 16.11 -7.11 -7.74
C LYS A 63 15.14 -7.18 -6.56
N LYS A 64 15.51 -6.56 -5.42
CA LYS A 64 14.65 -6.47 -4.24
C LYS A 64 13.31 -5.77 -4.56
N GLN A 65 13.33 -4.68 -5.31
CA GLN A 65 12.11 -3.99 -5.73
C GLN A 65 11.21 -4.88 -6.62
N LYS A 66 11.80 -5.64 -7.54
CA LYS A 66 11.06 -6.61 -8.35
C LYS A 66 10.43 -7.72 -7.50
N GLU A 67 11.19 -8.26 -6.55
CA GLU A 67 10.70 -9.28 -5.61
C GLU A 67 9.56 -8.75 -4.73
N ILE A 68 9.69 -7.52 -4.19
CA ILE A 68 8.63 -6.87 -3.41
C ILE A 68 7.38 -6.67 -4.27
N LYS A 69 7.54 -6.18 -5.51
CA LYS A 69 6.42 -6.00 -6.45
C LYS A 69 5.77 -7.33 -6.84
N ALA A 70 6.57 -8.40 -7.01
CA ALA A 70 6.05 -9.73 -7.32
C ALA A 70 5.29 -10.35 -6.13
N LYS A 71 5.78 -10.12 -4.90
CA LYS A 71 5.15 -10.60 -3.66
C LYS A 71 3.98 -9.72 -3.20
N SER A 72 3.89 -8.48 -3.69
CA SER A 72 2.76 -7.62 -3.35
C SER A 72 1.49 -8.14 -4.02
N VAL A 73 0.57 -8.60 -3.22
CA VAL A 73 -0.78 -9.00 -3.68
C VAL A 73 -1.48 -7.73 -4.16
N LYS A 74 -1.75 -7.65 -5.47
CA LYS A 74 -2.56 -6.55 -6.02
C LYS A 74 -3.97 -6.70 -5.48
N VAL A 75 -4.35 -5.85 -4.54
CA VAL A 75 -5.73 -5.80 -4.05
C VAL A 75 -6.61 -5.25 -5.17
N VAL A 76 -7.42 -6.12 -5.75
CA VAL A 76 -8.41 -5.73 -6.76
C VAL A 76 -9.64 -5.21 -6.02
N ILE A 77 -10.10 -4.00 -6.37
CA ILE A 77 -11.32 -3.42 -5.82
C ILE A 77 -12.40 -3.51 -6.90
N LYS A 78 -13.50 -4.19 -6.59
CA LYS A 78 -14.67 -4.28 -7.47
C LYS A 78 -15.76 -3.33 -6.97
N GLU A 79 -16.34 -2.54 -7.86
CA GLU A 79 -17.39 -1.58 -7.52
C GLU A 79 -18.75 -2.11 -7.88
N ILE A 80 -19.70 -1.98 -6.94
CA ILE A 80 -21.11 -2.33 -7.13
C ILE A 80 -21.95 -1.10 -6.86
N ARG A 81 -22.77 -0.70 -7.84
CA ARG A 81 -23.64 0.46 -7.74
C ARG A 81 -25.07 0.04 -7.47
N PHE A 82 -25.70 0.68 -6.49
CA PHE A 82 -27.12 0.59 -6.21
C PHE A 82 -27.83 1.92 -6.51
N GLY A 83 -29.11 1.83 -6.84
CA GLY A 83 -30.01 2.98 -6.83
C GLY A 83 -30.74 3.07 -5.48
N PRO A 84 -31.32 4.24 -5.14
CA PRO A 84 -32.11 4.37 -3.91
C PRO A 84 -33.43 3.57 -3.95
N GLN A 85 -33.87 3.17 -5.13
CA GLN A 85 -35.07 2.35 -5.38
C GLN A 85 -34.70 1.06 -6.12
N THR A 86 -33.72 0.33 -5.59
CA THR A 86 -33.29 -0.96 -6.17
C THR A 86 -34.31 -2.04 -5.82
N ASP A 87 -34.82 -2.75 -6.84
CA ASP A 87 -35.71 -3.88 -6.68
C ASP A 87 -34.98 -5.07 -6.01
N ASP A 88 -35.74 -5.94 -5.31
CA ASP A 88 -35.19 -7.11 -4.65
C ASP A 88 -34.49 -8.07 -5.63
N HIS A 89 -34.97 -8.17 -6.86
CA HIS A 89 -34.34 -9.00 -7.89
C HIS A 89 -32.95 -8.46 -8.26
N ASP A 90 -32.82 -7.17 -8.55
CA ASP A 90 -31.54 -6.52 -8.86
C ASP A 90 -30.59 -6.53 -7.65
N PHE A 91 -31.15 -6.37 -6.43
CA PHE A 91 -30.38 -6.50 -5.19
C PHE A 91 -29.76 -7.89 -5.06
N ASN A 92 -30.55 -8.97 -5.22
CA ASN A 92 -30.09 -10.35 -5.10
C ASN A 92 -29.05 -10.70 -6.17
N PHE A 93 -29.25 -10.21 -7.40
CA PHE A 93 -28.27 -10.38 -8.48
C PHE A 93 -26.92 -9.76 -8.14
N LYS A 94 -26.92 -8.51 -7.66
CA LYS A 94 -25.70 -7.81 -7.23
C LYS A 94 -25.06 -8.43 -5.99
N LEU A 95 -25.89 -8.96 -5.08
CA LEU A 95 -25.43 -9.69 -3.92
C LEU A 95 -24.66 -10.96 -4.31
N LYS A 96 -25.17 -11.71 -5.30
CA LYS A 96 -24.50 -12.91 -5.82
C LYS A 96 -23.11 -12.56 -6.38
N HIS A 97 -23.01 -11.52 -7.21
CA HIS A 97 -21.72 -11.07 -7.71
C HIS A 97 -20.78 -10.59 -6.61
N ALA A 98 -21.31 -9.92 -5.57
CA ALA A 98 -20.48 -9.51 -4.43
C ALA A 98 -19.88 -10.71 -3.70
N LYS A 99 -20.65 -11.78 -3.51
CA LYS A 99 -20.18 -13.05 -2.92
C LYS A 99 -19.06 -13.66 -3.75
N GLU A 100 -19.23 -13.72 -5.07
CA GLU A 100 -18.21 -14.21 -6.01
C GLU A 100 -16.91 -13.39 -5.91
N PHE A 101 -17.01 -12.06 -5.92
CA PHE A 101 -15.83 -11.18 -5.81
C PHE A 101 -15.09 -11.30 -4.47
N LEU A 102 -15.82 -11.45 -3.36
CA LEU A 102 -15.21 -11.68 -2.06
C LEU A 102 -14.53 -13.05 -1.98
N GLN A 103 -15.09 -14.09 -2.61
CA GLN A 103 -14.49 -15.42 -2.70
C GLN A 103 -13.21 -15.40 -3.56
N GLU A 104 -13.16 -14.60 -4.63
CA GLU A 104 -11.95 -14.36 -5.43
C GLU A 104 -10.85 -13.59 -4.67
N GLY A 105 -11.14 -13.11 -3.46
CA GLY A 105 -10.20 -12.33 -2.66
C GLY A 105 -10.16 -10.83 -3.02
N ALA A 106 -11.10 -10.37 -3.85
CA ALA A 106 -11.23 -8.95 -4.18
C ALA A 106 -11.95 -8.18 -3.07
N LYS A 107 -11.60 -6.90 -2.88
CA LYS A 107 -12.40 -5.98 -2.04
C LYS A 107 -13.62 -5.50 -2.83
N VAL A 108 -14.76 -5.42 -2.16
CA VAL A 108 -16.00 -4.91 -2.75
C VAL A 108 -16.31 -3.53 -2.20
N ARG A 109 -16.39 -2.55 -3.10
CA ARG A 109 -16.84 -1.19 -2.80
C ARG A 109 -18.28 -1.04 -3.28
N ALA A 110 -19.24 -1.16 -2.39
CA ALA A 110 -20.64 -0.94 -2.73
C ALA A 110 -21.03 0.51 -2.45
N TYR A 111 -21.80 1.11 -3.35
CA TYR A 111 -22.30 2.45 -3.13
C TYR A 111 -23.71 2.66 -3.68
N VAL A 112 -24.48 3.48 -2.96
CA VAL A 112 -25.78 4.00 -3.42
C VAL A 112 -25.56 5.38 -3.98
N PHE A 113 -25.99 5.59 -5.23
CA PHE A 113 -25.89 6.88 -5.88
C PHE A 113 -27.23 7.64 -5.86
N PHE A 114 -27.22 8.82 -5.26
CA PHE A 114 -28.39 9.70 -5.18
C PHE A 114 -28.36 10.74 -6.31
N LYS A 115 -29.40 10.74 -7.15
CA LYS A 115 -29.53 11.69 -8.27
C LYS A 115 -30.53 12.80 -7.89
N GLY A 116 -30.07 14.05 -7.95
CA GLY A 116 -30.94 15.21 -7.69
C GLY A 116 -31.53 15.19 -6.29
N ARG A 117 -32.87 15.28 -6.18
CA ARG A 117 -33.59 15.33 -4.91
C ARG A 117 -33.60 14.03 -4.12
N SER A 118 -33.21 12.90 -4.73
CA SER A 118 -33.21 11.60 -4.03
C SER A 118 -32.25 11.54 -2.84
N ILE A 119 -31.34 12.51 -2.70
CA ILE A 119 -30.46 12.65 -1.53
C ILE A 119 -31.25 12.89 -0.23
N LEU A 120 -32.50 13.35 -0.31
CA LEU A 120 -33.39 13.52 0.85
C LEU A 120 -33.76 12.15 1.47
N PHE A 121 -33.69 11.09 0.70
CA PHE A 121 -34.03 9.70 1.10
C PHE A 121 -32.77 8.92 1.49
N LYS A 122 -31.87 9.51 2.28
CA LYS A 122 -30.63 8.86 2.74
C LYS A 122 -30.89 7.54 3.48
N ASP A 123 -31.98 7.51 4.25
CA ASP A 123 -32.36 6.36 5.07
C ASP A 123 -32.63 5.11 4.21
N GLN A 124 -33.18 5.27 2.99
CA GLN A 124 -33.37 4.18 2.07
C GLN A 124 -32.02 3.61 1.58
N GLY A 125 -31.06 4.48 1.32
CA GLY A 125 -29.71 4.05 0.94
C GLY A 125 -29.00 3.32 2.06
N ASP A 126 -29.14 3.80 3.28
CA ASP A 126 -28.57 3.18 4.48
C ASP A 126 -29.18 1.79 4.74
N ASN A 127 -30.51 1.65 4.61
CA ASN A 127 -31.20 0.38 4.71
C ASN A 127 -30.71 -0.64 3.70
N ILE A 128 -30.53 -0.24 2.42
CA ILE A 128 -30.02 -1.10 1.35
C ILE A 128 -28.58 -1.56 1.69
N LEU A 129 -27.70 -0.67 2.11
CA LEU A 129 -26.32 -1.02 2.45
C LEU A 129 -26.24 -1.85 3.72
N SER A 130 -27.06 -1.57 4.74
CA SER A 130 -27.12 -2.37 5.97
C SER A 130 -27.59 -3.80 5.70
N ARG A 131 -28.62 -3.97 4.87
CA ARG A 131 -29.07 -5.29 4.42
C ARG A 131 -27.96 -6.00 3.61
N PHE A 132 -27.26 -5.27 2.74
CA PHE A 132 -26.16 -5.81 1.95
C PHE A 132 -24.99 -6.27 2.82
N ILE A 133 -24.66 -5.53 3.88
CA ILE A 133 -23.63 -5.91 4.86
C ILE A 133 -24.03 -7.19 5.59
N ALA A 134 -25.28 -7.25 6.11
CA ALA A 134 -25.76 -8.41 6.84
C ALA A 134 -25.70 -9.71 6.02
N GLU A 135 -26.10 -9.65 4.74
CA GLU A 135 -26.06 -10.80 3.82
C GLU A 135 -24.63 -11.23 3.41
N LEU A 136 -23.64 -10.35 3.58
CA LEU A 136 -22.24 -10.61 3.25
C LEU A 136 -21.34 -10.81 4.47
N GLU A 137 -21.90 -10.80 5.68
CA GLU A 137 -21.14 -10.94 6.92
C GLU A 137 -20.34 -12.25 6.97
N ASP A 138 -20.87 -13.33 6.38
CA ASP A 138 -20.19 -14.62 6.33
C ASP A 138 -18.96 -14.62 5.39
N TYR A 139 -18.98 -13.81 4.32
CA TYR A 139 -17.98 -13.81 3.24
C TYR A 139 -16.95 -12.67 3.39
N GLY A 140 -17.33 -11.58 4.02
CA GLY A 140 -16.51 -10.39 4.13
C GLY A 140 -16.58 -9.70 5.48
N LYS A 141 -15.58 -8.87 5.76
CA LYS A 141 -15.55 -7.97 6.92
C LYS A 141 -15.71 -6.53 6.43
N VAL A 142 -16.53 -5.75 7.13
CA VAL A 142 -16.65 -4.31 6.88
C VAL A 142 -15.35 -3.63 7.25
N GLU A 143 -14.68 -3.02 6.27
CA GLU A 143 -13.46 -2.23 6.46
C GLU A 143 -13.80 -0.76 6.76
N ALA A 144 -14.79 -0.23 6.05
CA ALA A 144 -15.33 1.11 6.28
C ALA A 144 -16.86 1.05 6.37
N ALA A 145 -17.40 1.60 7.46
CA ALA A 145 -18.84 1.72 7.66
C ALA A 145 -19.49 2.61 6.59
N PRO A 146 -20.81 2.47 6.34
CA PRO A 146 -21.52 3.30 5.38
C PRO A 146 -21.30 4.78 5.68
N LYS A 147 -20.73 5.50 4.71
CA LYS A 147 -20.44 6.92 4.82
C LYS A 147 -20.98 7.67 3.60
N LEU A 148 -21.62 8.79 3.85
CA LEU A 148 -22.07 9.68 2.78
C LEU A 148 -20.90 10.55 2.30
N GLU A 149 -20.51 10.38 1.03
CA GLU A 149 -19.50 11.19 0.36
C GLU A 149 -20.15 11.92 -0.83
N GLY A 150 -20.50 13.18 -0.60
CA GLY A 150 -21.23 13.99 -1.59
C GLY A 150 -22.59 13.40 -1.95
N LYS A 151 -22.75 12.85 -3.16
CA LYS A 151 -23.98 12.23 -3.67
C LYS A 151 -23.96 10.70 -3.63
N LYS A 152 -22.98 10.10 -2.97
CA LYS A 152 -22.82 8.65 -2.88
C LYS A 152 -22.74 8.25 -1.40
N MET A 153 -23.43 7.20 -1.04
CA MET A 153 -23.24 6.52 0.23
C MET A 153 -22.42 5.27 -0.04
N ILE A 154 -21.25 5.16 0.59
CA ILE A 154 -20.23 4.16 0.22
C ILE A 154 -19.96 3.27 1.41
N VAL A 155 -19.81 1.97 1.15
CA VAL A 155 -19.30 0.96 2.09
C VAL A 155 -18.20 0.16 1.42
N VAL A 156 -17.19 -0.23 2.19
CA VAL A 156 -16.09 -1.08 1.71
C VAL A 156 -16.06 -2.36 2.52
N LEU A 157 -16.09 -3.48 1.81
CA LEU A 157 -16.00 -4.83 2.36
C LEU A 157 -14.68 -5.46 1.92
N ALA A 158 -13.95 -6.01 2.88
CA ALA A 158 -12.75 -6.80 2.62
C ALA A 158 -13.09 -8.29 2.74
N PRO A 159 -12.48 -9.17 1.92
CA PRO A 159 -12.67 -10.60 2.04
C PRO A 159 -12.17 -11.09 3.41
N LYS A 160 -12.90 -12.01 4.05
CA LYS A 160 -12.37 -12.75 5.20
C LYS A 160 -11.27 -13.67 4.68
N LYS A 161 -10.05 -13.50 5.15
CA LYS A 161 -9.00 -14.50 4.90
C LYS A 161 -9.42 -15.81 5.57
N GLN A 162 -9.62 -16.83 4.77
CA GLN A 162 -9.60 -18.20 5.26
C GLN A 162 -8.20 -18.57 5.75
#